data_b9e7880c54246b54b09921d78a15768c
#
_entry.id   b9e7880c54246b54b09921d78a15768c
#
_cell.length_a   1.000
_cell.length_b   1.000
_cell.length_c   1.000
_cell.angle_alpha   90.00
_cell.angle_beta   90.00
_cell.angle_gamma   90.00
#
_symmetry.space_group_name_H-M   'P 1'
#
loop_
_entity.id
_entity.type
_entity.pdbx_description
1 polymer ?
#
loop_
_entity_poly.entity_id
_entity_poly.type
_entity_poly.pdbx_seq_one_letter_code
_entity_poly.pdbx_strand_id
1 'polypeptide(L)'
;KIGFVSCDFTSNHSVTYFAKDTIKNLDKNVFETYSFSLSEDRFLKSSSLELKNNFDKWYDLSKLGNEDVVKFIQSEKIEILFDVMGLTKAPRIEIFNNRISPIQISWLAFCNTVGFETIDYLIADKNLIYEDEEKFYKEKIIKMPDIWNCHSGFKLNRSENILPFIKNNYITFGSFNNFNKINDDVANTWSLILKKIKNSKLILKPSFKQDINRLKNIFKKNS
;
A
#
# COMPACT_ATOMS: atom_id res chain seq x y z
N LYS A 1 -17.70 16.61 -4.76
CA LYS A 1 -17.04 16.18 -3.53
C LYS A 1 -16.51 14.76 -3.68
N ILE A 2 -15.24 14.54 -3.35
CA ILE A 2 -14.64 13.22 -3.31
C ILE A 2 -14.08 12.92 -1.92
N GLY A 3 -14.36 11.71 -1.43
CA GLY A 3 -13.99 11.27 -0.09
C GLY A 3 -13.04 10.08 -0.11
N PHE A 4 -12.17 9.97 0.89
CA PHE A 4 -11.21 8.88 1.05
C PHE A 4 -11.29 8.33 2.47
N VAL A 5 -11.61 7.04 2.60
CA VAL A 5 -11.70 6.34 3.90
C VAL A 5 -10.48 5.46 4.07
N SER A 6 -9.77 5.62 5.18
CA SER A 6 -8.60 4.77 5.46
C SER A 6 -8.30 4.65 6.95
N CYS A 7 -7.87 3.46 7.36
CA CYS A 7 -7.22 3.22 8.65
C CYS A 7 -5.68 3.35 8.57
N ASP A 8 -5.14 3.60 7.37
CA ASP A 8 -3.71 3.54 7.05
C ASP A 8 -3.08 4.91 6.78
N PHE A 9 -3.84 6.01 6.95
CA PHE A 9 -3.30 7.37 6.84
C PHE A 9 -2.48 7.75 8.07
N THR A 10 -1.51 6.91 8.41
CA THR A 10 -0.64 7.05 9.58
C THR A 10 0.81 7.25 9.18
N SER A 11 1.64 7.61 10.15
CA SER A 11 3.07 7.77 9.95
C SER A 11 3.73 6.47 9.52
N ASN A 12 4.60 6.57 8.52
CA ASN A 12 5.39 5.45 8.00
C ASN A 12 4.58 4.30 7.38
N HIS A 13 3.29 4.49 7.10
CA HIS A 13 2.52 3.52 6.33
C HIS A 13 2.71 3.75 4.83
N SER A 14 2.82 2.67 4.05
CA SER A 14 3.03 2.76 2.59
C SER A 14 1.92 3.52 1.88
N VAL A 15 0.67 3.33 2.29
CA VAL A 15 -0.51 4.01 1.74
C VAL A 15 -0.36 5.53 1.78
N THR A 16 0.19 6.09 2.86
CA THR A 16 0.45 7.54 2.98
C THR A 16 1.38 8.04 1.88
N TYR A 17 2.46 7.29 1.56
CA TYR A 17 3.41 7.68 0.53
C TYR A 17 2.85 7.57 -0.89
N PHE A 18 1.92 6.65 -1.12
CA PHE A 18 1.25 6.53 -2.40
C PHE A 18 0.12 7.53 -2.58
N ALA A 19 -0.64 7.83 -1.53
CA ALA A 19 -1.78 8.75 -1.60
C ALA A 19 -1.35 10.22 -1.66
N LYS A 20 -0.27 10.59 -0.96
CA LYS A 20 0.09 11.98 -0.70
C LYS A 20 0.17 12.86 -1.95
N ASP A 21 0.95 12.45 -2.94
CA ASP A 21 1.14 13.28 -4.12
C ASP A 21 -0.03 13.17 -5.10
N THR A 22 -0.75 12.05 -5.10
CA THR A 22 -2.00 11.93 -5.86
C THR A 22 -3.02 12.94 -5.36
N ILE A 23 -3.27 13.01 -4.04
CA ILE A 23 -4.23 13.97 -3.46
C ILE A 23 -3.76 15.41 -3.68
N LYS A 24 -2.45 15.67 -3.52
CA LYS A 24 -1.87 17.02 -3.75
C LYS A 24 -2.10 17.54 -5.16
N ASN A 25 -2.07 16.67 -6.16
CA ASN A 25 -2.16 17.05 -7.57
C ASN A 25 -3.58 16.98 -8.13
N LEU A 26 -4.60 16.68 -7.31
CA LEU A 26 -5.98 16.82 -7.74
C LEU A 26 -6.32 18.29 -8.00
N ASP A 27 -7.04 18.55 -9.09
CA ASP A 27 -7.48 19.90 -9.44
C ASP A 27 -8.51 20.40 -8.43
N LYS A 28 -8.08 21.33 -7.59
CA LYS A 28 -8.91 21.94 -6.52
C LYS A 28 -10.05 22.84 -7.04
N ASN A 29 -10.03 23.21 -8.32
CA ASN A 29 -11.16 23.90 -8.95
C ASN A 29 -12.29 22.93 -9.32
N VAL A 30 -11.98 21.64 -9.47
CA VAL A 30 -12.94 20.59 -9.85
C VAL A 30 -13.35 19.76 -8.63
N PHE A 31 -12.37 19.44 -7.75
CA PHE A 31 -12.56 18.48 -6.66
C PHE A 31 -12.38 19.14 -5.29
N GLU A 32 -13.40 19.05 -4.44
CA GLU A 32 -13.29 19.26 -3.00
C GLU A 32 -13.00 17.91 -2.33
N THR A 33 -11.87 17.80 -1.64
CA THR A 33 -11.32 16.53 -1.14
C THR A 33 -11.53 16.36 0.36
N TYR A 34 -12.05 15.20 0.76
CA TYR A 34 -12.41 14.85 2.13
C TYR A 34 -11.64 13.61 2.57
N SER A 35 -11.00 13.66 3.73
CA SER A 35 -10.45 12.48 4.38
C SER A 35 -11.30 12.07 5.58
N PHE A 36 -11.65 10.79 5.63
CA PHE A 36 -12.30 10.13 6.76
C PHE A 36 -11.31 9.15 7.36
N SER A 37 -10.45 9.66 8.26
CA SER A 37 -9.43 8.86 8.92
C SER A 37 -10.06 7.98 10.00
N LEU A 38 -9.80 6.68 9.91
CA LEU A 38 -10.19 5.70 10.92
C LEU A 38 -9.04 5.40 11.91
N SER A 39 -7.94 6.13 11.78
CA SER A 39 -6.80 6.14 12.71
C SER A 39 -6.73 7.47 13.45
N GLU A 40 -6.32 7.41 14.72
CA GLU A 40 -6.24 8.61 15.57
C GLU A 40 -5.15 9.58 15.08
N ASP A 41 -5.46 10.85 15.08
CA ASP A 41 -4.58 11.94 14.66
C ASP A 41 -3.25 12.01 15.44
N ARG A 42 -3.21 11.49 16.67
CA ARG A 42 -1.96 11.39 17.47
C ARG A 42 -0.85 10.54 16.80
N PHE A 43 -1.20 9.69 15.83
CA PHE A 43 -0.24 8.90 15.07
C PHE A 43 0.27 9.59 13.81
N LEU A 44 -0.21 10.81 13.52
CA LEU A 44 0.24 11.59 12.36
C LEU A 44 1.61 12.22 12.64
N LYS A 45 2.56 12.02 11.73
CA LYS A 45 3.90 12.64 11.76
C LYS A 45 4.42 12.81 10.34
N SER A 46 5.29 13.79 10.11
CA SER A 46 5.97 13.98 8.81
C SER A 46 5.04 13.81 7.60
N SER A 47 5.23 12.72 6.83
CA SER A 47 4.51 12.48 5.57
C SER A 47 3.00 12.37 5.72
N SER A 48 2.50 11.87 6.85
CA SER A 48 1.04 11.82 7.09
C SER A 48 0.46 13.17 7.46
N LEU A 49 1.23 14.06 8.10
CA LEU A 49 0.83 15.47 8.27
C LEU A 49 0.84 16.20 6.92
N GLU A 50 1.83 15.95 6.05
CA GLU A 50 1.81 16.49 4.69
C GLU A 50 0.58 15.99 3.92
N LEU A 51 0.22 14.71 4.04
CA LEU A 51 -1.00 14.16 3.44
C LEU A 51 -2.24 14.86 3.98
N LYS A 52 -2.38 15.00 5.30
CA LYS A 52 -3.51 15.70 5.94
C LYS A 52 -3.70 17.11 5.37
N ASN A 53 -2.61 17.85 5.22
CA ASN A 53 -2.63 19.23 4.70
C ASN A 53 -2.99 19.32 3.21
N ASN A 54 -2.98 18.22 2.47
CA ASN A 54 -3.38 18.20 1.07
C ASN A 54 -4.90 18.04 0.87
N PHE A 55 -5.63 17.62 1.92
CA PHE A 55 -7.09 17.54 1.90
C PHE A 55 -7.72 18.89 2.24
N ASP A 56 -8.88 19.18 1.64
CA ASP A 56 -9.68 20.36 1.97
C ASP A 56 -10.37 20.17 3.31
N LYS A 57 -10.80 18.94 3.62
CA LYS A 57 -11.37 18.57 4.92
C LYS A 57 -10.78 17.24 5.42
N TRP A 58 -10.50 17.22 6.72
CA TRP A 58 -9.98 16.04 7.40
C TRP A 58 -10.77 15.75 8.67
N TYR A 59 -11.29 14.54 8.77
CA TYR A 59 -12.05 14.08 9.94
C TYR A 59 -11.36 12.89 10.58
N ASP A 60 -11.08 12.96 11.88
CA ASP A 60 -10.68 11.82 12.70
C ASP A 60 -11.94 11.13 13.24
N LEU A 61 -12.29 10.01 12.62
CA LEU A 61 -13.44 9.19 12.98
C LEU A 61 -13.02 7.90 13.71
N SER A 62 -11.80 7.84 14.21
CA SER A 62 -11.22 6.64 14.83
C SER A 62 -12.01 6.13 16.05
N LYS A 63 -12.67 7.04 16.76
CA LYS A 63 -13.45 6.73 17.96
C LYS A 63 -14.91 6.37 17.70
N LEU A 64 -15.39 6.54 16.47
CA LEU A 64 -16.77 6.23 16.12
C LEU A 64 -16.92 4.75 15.73
N GLY A 65 -18.10 4.19 16.02
CA GLY A 65 -18.51 2.87 15.53
C GLY A 65 -18.76 2.91 14.01
N ASN A 66 -18.81 1.75 13.35
CA ASN A 66 -18.99 1.66 11.90
C ASN A 66 -20.29 2.33 11.42
N GLU A 67 -21.39 2.14 12.16
CA GLU A 67 -22.68 2.77 11.84
C GLU A 67 -22.64 4.29 11.91
N ASP A 68 -21.98 4.85 12.91
CA ASP A 68 -21.86 6.30 13.08
C ASP A 68 -20.93 6.90 12.03
N VAL A 69 -19.87 6.18 11.64
CA VAL A 69 -19.01 6.57 10.51
C VAL A 69 -19.83 6.62 9.21
N VAL A 70 -20.64 5.62 8.94
CA VAL A 70 -21.52 5.58 7.76
C VAL A 70 -22.45 6.81 7.74
N LYS A 71 -23.17 7.05 8.84
CA LYS A 71 -24.08 8.20 8.97
C LYS A 71 -23.36 9.54 8.78
N PHE A 72 -22.16 9.65 9.37
CA PHE A 72 -21.35 10.86 9.26
C PHE A 72 -20.95 11.12 7.80
N ILE A 73 -20.40 10.11 7.10
CA ILE A 73 -20.00 10.27 5.70
C ILE A 73 -21.19 10.59 4.80
N GLN A 74 -22.35 9.94 5.02
CA GLN A 74 -23.59 10.23 4.29
C GLN A 74 -24.04 11.68 4.47
N SER A 75 -23.89 12.25 5.69
CA SER A 75 -24.24 13.65 5.97
C SER A 75 -23.39 14.67 5.21
N GLU A 76 -22.16 14.31 4.84
CA GLU A 76 -21.24 15.14 4.04
C GLU A 76 -21.59 15.16 2.54
N LYS A 77 -22.49 14.27 2.09
CA LYS A 77 -22.97 14.18 0.69
C LYS A 77 -21.81 14.04 -0.30
N ILE A 78 -20.96 13.06 -0.05
CA ILE A 78 -19.85 12.69 -0.93
C ILE A 78 -20.39 12.03 -2.20
N GLU A 79 -19.89 12.44 -3.37
CA GLU A 79 -20.35 11.94 -4.68
C GLU A 79 -19.56 10.70 -5.09
N ILE A 80 -18.25 10.69 -4.83
CA ILE A 80 -17.35 9.56 -5.08
C ILE A 80 -16.57 9.26 -3.80
N LEU A 81 -16.68 8.05 -3.30
CA LEU A 81 -16.02 7.60 -2.09
C LEU A 81 -14.99 6.53 -2.41
N PHE A 82 -13.75 6.76 -2.00
CA PHE A 82 -12.66 5.80 -2.15
C PHE A 82 -12.46 4.99 -0.88
N ASP A 83 -12.49 3.66 -1.01
CA ASP A 83 -11.91 2.73 -0.05
C ASP A 83 -10.39 2.69 -0.24
N VAL A 84 -9.64 3.14 0.77
CA VAL A 84 -8.17 3.16 0.77
C VAL A 84 -7.62 2.28 1.89
N MET A 85 -8.27 1.13 2.14
CA MET A 85 -7.84 0.14 3.14
C MET A 85 -8.05 -1.31 2.66
N GLY A 86 -9.17 -1.62 1.99
CA GLY A 86 -9.50 -2.96 1.54
C GLY A 86 -9.45 -4.00 2.66
N LEU A 87 -9.10 -5.24 2.32
CA LEU A 87 -8.96 -6.35 3.26
C LEU A 87 -7.54 -6.44 3.86
N THR A 88 -6.99 -5.31 4.33
CA THR A 88 -5.69 -5.24 4.98
C THR A 88 -5.78 -5.60 6.49
N LYS A 89 -4.67 -5.44 7.22
CA LYS A 89 -4.65 -5.73 8.66
C LYS A 89 -5.54 -4.76 9.43
N ALA A 90 -6.46 -5.31 10.24
CA ALA A 90 -7.43 -4.56 11.05
C ALA A 90 -8.31 -3.59 10.23
N PRO A 91 -8.86 -4.01 9.10
CA PRO A 91 -9.69 -3.16 8.27
C PRO A 91 -11.05 -2.92 8.96
N ARG A 92 -11.67 -1.81 8.61
CA ARG A 92 -13.07 -1.52 8.93
C ARG A 92 -13.89 -1.50 7.63
N ILE A 93 -13.58 -2.44 6.75
CA ILE A 93 -14.14 -2.52 5.39
C ILE A 93 -15.65 -2.74 5.37
N GLU A 94 -16.23 -3.27 6.46
CA GLU A 94 -17.67 -3.47 6.64
C GLU A 94 -18.47 -2.16 6.51
N ILE A 95 -17.82 -0.99 6.70
CA ILE A 95 -18.41 0.31 6.42
C ILE A 95 -18.95 0.34 4.99
N PHE A 96 -18.20 -0.24 4.05
CA PHE A 96 -18.55 -0.30 2.63
C PHE A 96 -19.59 -1.37 2.28
N ASN A 97 -20.10 -2.17 3.23
CA ASN A 97 -21.32 -2.96 3.02
C ASN A 97 -22.55 -2.07 2.80
N ASN A 98 -22.44 -0.78 3.10
CA ASN A 98 -23.49 0.20 2.89
C ASN A 98 -23.23 1.01 1.63
N ARG A 99 -24.30 1.39 0.92
CA ARG A 99 -24.21 2.42 -0.10
C ARG A 99 -24.14 3.79 0.59
N ILE A 100 -22.93 4.30 0.75
CA ILE A 100 -22.64 5.55 1.48
C ILE A 100 -22.66 6.74 0.51
N SER A 101 -22.19 6.51 -0.72
CA SER A 101 -22.12 7.51 -1.78
C SER A 101 -22.64 6.93 -3.11
N PRO A 102 -23.01 7.77 -4.09
CA PRO A 102 -23.46 7.32 -5.41
C PRO A 102 -22.44 6.41 -6.11
N ILE A 103 -21.15 6.70 -5.97
CA ILE A 103 -20.04 5.91 -6.55
C ILE A 103 -19.07 5.55 -5.45
N GLN A 104 -18.73 4.26 -5.35
CA GLN A 104 -17.74 3.72 -4.41
C GLN A 104 -16.64 2.97 -5.16
N ILE A 105 -15.39 3.29 -4.86
CA ILE A 105 -14.22 2.83 -5.62
C ILE A 105 -13.18 2.25 -4.65
N SER A 106 -12.69 1.06 -4.91
CA SER A 106 -11.51 0.53 -4.22
C SER A 106 -10.23 1.01 -4.91
N TRP A 107 -9.30 1.55 -4.11
CA TRP A 107 -8.03 2.06 -4.63
C TRP A 107 -6.92 2.00 -3.59
N LEU A 108 -5.76 1.57 -4.02
CA LEU A 108 -4.44 1.75 -3.44
C LEU A 108 -4.03 0.73 -2.38
N ALA A 109 -4.77 0.50 -1.31
CA ALA A 109 -4.29 -0.31 -0.18
C ALA A 109 -4.39 -1.82 -0.43
N PHE A 110 -5.37 -2.23 -1.20
CA PHE A 110 -5.64 -3.63 -1.52
C PHE A 110 -5.87 -3.79 -3.01
N CYS A 111 -5.12 -4.67 -3.64
CA CYS A 111 -5.09 -4.81 -5.10
C CYS A 111 -5.86 -6.05 -5.61
N ASN A 112 -6.87 -6.48 -4.87
CA ASN A 112 -7.74 -7.58 -5.25
C ASN A 112 -9.20 -7.22 -4.92
N THR A 113 -10.16 -8.02 -5.42
CA THR A 113 -11.57 -7.81 -5.10
C THR A 113 -11.81 -7.86 -3.59
N VAL A 114 -12.63 -6.96 -3.10
CA VAL A 114 -13.19 -7.03 -1.73
C VAL A 114 -14.53 -7.77 -1.69
N GLY A 115 -15.15 -8.01 -2.86
CA GLY A 115 -16.32 -8.85 -3.03
C GLY A 115 -17.65 -8.21 -2.63
N PHE A 116 -17.70 -6.89 -2.36
CA PHE A 116 -18.93 -6.20 -1.99
C PHE A 116 -19.69 -5.68 -3.22
N GLU A 117 -21.01 -5.90 -3.27
CA GLU A 117 -21.90 -5.37 -4.30
C GLU A 117 -21.97 -3.83 -4.31
N THR A 118 -21.59 -3.22 -3.21
CA THR A 118 -21.64 -1.78 -2.98
C THR A 118 -20.39 -1.04 -3.45
N ILE A 119 -19.32 -1.74 -3.80
CA ILE A 119 -18.13 -1.15 -4.42
C ILE A 119 -18.24 -1.34 -5.92
N ASP A 120 -18.36 -0.23 -6.64
CA ASP A 120 -18.66 -0.23 -8.08
C ASP A 120 -17.42 -0.51 -8.93
N TYR A 121 -16.26 0.05 -8.50
CA TYR A 121 -15.04 0.03 -9.29
C TYR A 121 -13.81 -0.31 -8.46
N LEU A 122 -12.80 -0.89 -9.13
CA LEU A 122 -11.44 -1.03 -8.62
C LEU A 122 -10.47 -0.38 -9.60
N ILE A 123 -9.59 0.50 -9.10
CA ILE A 123 -8.53 1.10 -9.93
C ILE A 123 -7.35 0.14 -10.02
N ALA A 124 -6.96 -0.19 -11.23
CA ALA A 124 -5.86 -1.08 -11.57
C ALA A 124 -5.06 -0.57 -12.76
N ASP A 125 -4.12 -1.36 -13.25
CA ASP A 125 -3.48 -1.21 -14.54
C ASP A 125 -3.33 -2.59 -15.23
N LYS A 126 -2.81 -2.58 -16.45
CA LYS A 126 -2.64 -3.81 -17.26
C LYS A 126 -1.64 -4.81 -16.69
N ASN A 127 -0.76 -4.39 -15.77
CA ASN A 127 0.25 -5.26 -15.15
C ASN A 127 -0.24 -5.82 -13.81
N LEU A 128 -1.25 -5.17 -13.20
CA LEU A 128 -1.84 -5.61 -11.95
C LEU A 128 -2.95 -6.64 -12.17
N ILE A 129 -3.83 -6.39 -13.13
CA ILE A 129 -4.97 -7.28 -13.45
C ILE A 129 -5.00 -7.51 -14.95
N TYR A 130 -4.79 -8.75 -15.35
CA TYR A 130 -4.88 -9.16 -16.75
C TYR A 130 -6.35 -9.23 -17.22
N GLU A 131 -6.59 -9.15 -18.53
CA GLU A 131 -7.96 -9.12 -19.08
C GLU A 131 -8.74 -10.39 -18.76
N ASP A 132 -8.09 -11.55 -18.78
CA ASP A 132 -8.70 -12.84 -18.47
C ASP A 132 -8.96 -13.06 -16.97
N GLU A 133 -8.38 -12.23 -16.10
CA GLU A 133 -8.57 -12.24 -14.66
C GLU A 133 -9.75 -11.35 -14.20
N GLU A 134 -10.18 -10.37 -14.99
CA GLU A 134 -11.25 -9.43 -14.62
C GLU A 134 -12.55 -10.14 -14.22
N LYS A 135 -12.84 -11.30 -14.81
CA LYS A 135 -14.00 -12.14 -14.48
C LYS A 135 -14.05 -12.63 -13.03
N PHE A 136 -12.91 -12.58 -12.29
CA PHE A 136 -12.83 -12.97 -10.89
C PHE A 136 -13.09 -11.81 -9.92
N TYR A 137 -13.24 -10.60 -10.45
CA TYR A 137 -13.50 -9.41 -9.66
C TYR A 137 -14.99 -9.10 -9.65
N LYS A 138 -15.48 -8.66 -8.50
CA LYS A 138 -16.85 -8.21 -8.36
C LYS A 138 -17.00 -6.77 -8.88
N GLU A 139 -16.00 -5.96 -8.61
CA GLU A 139 -15.89 -4.58 -9.02
C GLU A 139 -15.57 -4.48 -10.52
N LYS A 140 -16.08 -3.45 -11.19
CA LYS A 140 -15.67 -3.14 -12.56
C LYS A 140 -14.27 -2.53 -12.55
N ILE A 141 -13.34 -3.09 -13.33
CA ILE A 141 -11.95 -2.64 -13.37
C ILE A 141 -11.82 -1.36 -14.18
N ILE A 142 -11.22 -0.33 -13.57
CA ILE A 142 -10.77 0.90 -14.26
C ILE A 142 -9.26 0.78 -14.44
N LYS A 143 -8.82 0.55 -15.68
CA LYS A 143 -7.38 0.47 -16.00
C LYS A 143 -6.79 1.84 -16.25
N MET A 144 -5.85 2.22 -15.40
CA MET A 144 -5.00 3.39 -15.64
C MET A 144 -4.07 3.12 -16.83
N PRO A 145 -3.74 4.14 -17.63
CA PRO A 145 -2.95 3.94 -18.85
C PRO A 145 -1.53 3.42 -18.58
N ASP A 146 -0.89 3.87 -17.51
CA ASP A 146 0.49 3.52 -17.19
C ASP A 146 0.59 2.69 -15.91
N ILE A 147 0.25 3.29 -14.77
CA ILE A 147 0.37 2.66 -13.44
C ILE A 147 -0.80 3.06 -12.54
N TRP A 148 -1.32 2.09 -11.80
CA TRP A 148 -2.47 2.28 -10.90
C TRP A 148 -2.14 3.05 -9.61
N ASN A 149 -0.87 3.14 -9.23
CA ASN A 149 -0.41 3.87 -8.06
C ASN A 149 0.88 4.64 -8.35
N CYS A 150 1.15 5.69 -7.57
CA CYS A 150 2.33 6.52 -7.71
C CYS A 150 2.97 6.74 -6.33
N HIS A 151 4.21 6.32 -6.15
CA HIS A 151 4.93 6.52 -4.89
C HIS A 151 5.62 7.88 -4.86
N SER A 152 5.37 8.68 -3.83
CA SER A 152 5.93 10.04 -3.65
C SER A 152 7.45 10.07 -3.47
N GLY A 153 8.09 8.92 -3.33
CA GLY A 153 9.52 8.84 -3.03
C GLY A 153 9.85 9.13 -1.57
N PHE A 154 11.13 8.99 -1.26
CA PHE A 154 11.69 9.38 0.03
C PHE A 154 12.69 10.52 -0.18
N LYS A 155 12.66 11.55 0.67
CA LYS A 155 13.70 12.59 0.71
C LYS A 155 14.96 11.98 1.36
N LEU A 156 15.76 11.28 0.55
CA LEU A 156 17.02 10.71 0.99
C LEU A 156 18.17 11.55 0.48
N ASN A 157 19.04 11.99 1.38
CA ASN A 157 20.34 12.53 1.01
C ASN A 157 21.22 11.38 0.51
N ARG A 158 21.37 11.23 -0.80
CA ARG A 158 22.30 10.27 -1.39
C ARG A 158 23.70 10.88 -1.33
N SER A 159 24.53 10.35 -0.44
CA SER A 159 25.90 10.83 -0.26
C SER A 159 26.90 10.27 -1.27
N GLU A 160 26.60 9.16 -1.94
CA GLU A 160 27.57 8.49 -2.84
C GLU A 160 26.88 7.97 -4.11
N ASN A 161 27.46 8.29 -5.26
CA ASN A 161 27.04 7.76 -6.57
C ASN A 161 27.87 6.55 -7.01
N ILE A 162 28.82 6.09 -6.17
CA ILE A 162 29.71 4.97 -6.49
C ILE A 162 29.01 3.65 -6.16
N LEU A 163 28.94 2.73 -7.11
CA LEU A 163 28.38 1.41 -6.88
C LEU A 163 29.13 0.69 -5.75
N PRO A 164 28.45 0.10 -4.77
CA PRO A 164 29.10 -0.63 -3.68
C PRO A 164 30.07 -1.71 -4.13
N PHE A 165 29.85 -2.34 -5.29
CA PHE A 165 30.77 -3.29 -5.90
C PHE A 165 32.15 -2.71 -6.17
N ILE A 166 32.25 -1.47 -6.67
CA ILE A 166 33.53 -0.81 -6.98
C ILE A 166 34.35 -0.66 -5.69
N LYS A 167 33.69 -0.31 -4.58
CA LYS A 167 34.34 -0.14 -3.26
C LYS A 167 34.68 -1.49 -2.59
N ASN A 168 33.78 -2.46 -2.70
CA ASN A 168 33.85 -3.69 -1.91
C ASN A 168 34.47 -4.87 -2.66
N ASN A 169 34.56 -4.78 -3.99
CA ASN A 169 34.99 -5.86 -4.89
C ASN A 169 34.18 -7.16 -4.74
N TYR A 170 32.91 -7.05 -4.37
CA TYR A 170 31.93 -8.15 -4.37
C TYR A 170 30.51 -7.63 -4.60
N ILE A 171 29.67 -8.49 -5.18
CA ILE A 171 28.26 -8.18 -5.38
C ILE A 171 27.51 -8.40 -4.07
N THR A 172 26.65 -7.45 -3.72
CA THR A 172 25.74 -7.57 -2.60
C THR A 172 24.31 -7.60 -3.11
N PHE A 173 23.63 -8.73 -2.93
CA PHE A 173 22.19 -8.86 -3.11
C PHE A 173 21.46 -8.40 -1.85
N GLY A 174 20.27 -7.84 -1.98
CA GLY A 174 19.49 -7.38 -0.82
C GLY A 174 18.01 -7.71 -0.96
N SER A 175 17.38 -8.15 0.12
CA SER A 175 15.92 -8.22 0.22
C SER A 175 15.48 -7.74 1.61
N PHE A 176 14.70 -6.66 1.62
CA PHE A 176 14.10 -6.08 2.83
C PHE A 176 12.61 -6.36 2.93
N ASN A 177 12.13 -7.34 2.16
CA ASN A 177 10.73 -7.74 2.14
C ASN A 177 10.30 -8.41 3.45
N ASN A 178 8.98 -8.49 3.65
CA ASN A 178 8.44 -9.27 4.76
C ASN A 178 8.90 -10.72 4.67
N PHE A 179 9.40 -11.27 5.77
CA PHE A 179 9.98 -12.62 5.81
C PHE A 179 8.97 -13.73 5.51
N ASN A 180 7.67 -13.49 5.71
CA ASN A 180 6.61 -14.42 5.32
C ASN A 180 6.56 -14.69 3.80
N LYS A 181 7.15 -13.81 2.99
CA LYS A 181 7.28 -13.99 1.53
C LYS A 181 8.49 -14.84 1.13
N ILE A 182 9.39 -15.14 2.07
CA ILE A 182 10.60 -15.91 1.82
C ILE A 182 10.33 -17.37 2.20
N ASN A 183 9.71 -18.12 1.29
CA ASN A 183 9.54 -19.55 1.44
C ASN A 183 10.85 -20.32 1.15
N ASP A 184 10.83 -21.64 1.27
CA ASP A 184 12.02 -22.46 1.08
C ASP A 184 12.49 -22.49 -0.37
N ASP A 185 11.60 -22.38 -1.35
CA ASP A 185 11.96 -22.34 -2.78
C ASP A 185 12.70 -21.05 -3.12
N VAL A 186 12.25 -19.90 -2.59
CA VAL A 186 12.96 -18.63 -2.71
C VAL A 186 14.34 -18.73 -2.09
N ALA A 187 14.44 -19.28 -0.88
CA ALA A 187 15.72 -19.44 -0.17
C ALA A 187 16.68 -20.39 -0.91
N ASN A 188 16.17 -21.50 -1.45
CA ASN A 188 16.96 -22.43 -2.27
C ASN A 188 17.46 -21.74 -3.54
N THR A 189 16.60 -21.00 -4.25
CA THR A 189 16.99 -20.25 -5.45
C THR A 189 18.09 -19.25 -5.15
N TRP A 190 17.96 -18.47 -4.05
CA TRP A 190 18.98 -17.51 -3.64
C TRP A 190 20.30 -18.20 -3.26
N SER A 191 20.23 -19.38 -2.64
CA SER A 191 21.43 -20.16 -2.33
C SER A 191 22.19 -20.56 -3.60
N LEU A 192 21.45 -21.03 -4.64
CA LEU A 192 22.05 -21.37 -5.93
C LEU A 192 22.69 -20.16 -6.63
N ILE A 193 22.04 -18.97 -6.54
CA ILE A 193 22.60 -17.71 -7.06
C ILE A 193 23.93 -17.38 -6.37
N LEU A 194 23.95 -17.43 -5.02
CA LEU A 194 25.16 -17.15 -4.26
C LEU A 194 26.29 -18.15 -4.57
N LYS A 195 25.95 -19.42 -4.76
CA LYS A 195 26.92 -20.44 -5.17
C LYS A 195 27.50 -20.20 -6.56
N LYS A 196 26.64 -19.77 -7.51
CA LYS A 196 27.04 -19.46 -8.89
C LYS A 196 27.86 -18.18 -9.01
N ILE A 197 27.55 -17.17 -8.22
CA ILE A 197 28.25 -15.88 -8.22
C ILE A 197 29.23 -15.86 -7.03
N LYS A 198 30.44 -16.36 -7.29
CA LYS A 198 31.49 -16.41 -6.26
C LYS A 198 31.75 -15.04 -5.66
N ASN A 199 32.09 -15.01 -4.38
CA ASN A 199 32.39 -13.79 -3.62
C ASN A 199 31.18 -12.81 -3.58
N SER A 200 29.93 -13.31 -3.64
CA SER A 200 28.73 -12.48 -3.43
C SER A 200 28.20 -12.60 -2.00
N LYS A 201 27.42 -11.61 -1.56
CA LYS A 201 26.78 -11.57 -0.25
C LYS A 201 25.28 -11.32 -0.39
N LEU A 202 24.50 -11.79 0.59
CA LEU A 202 23.06 -11.51 0.68
C LEU A 202 22.76 -10.79 2.00
N ILE A 203 22.13 -9.62 1.90
CA ILE A 203 21.64 -8.86 3.05
C ILE A 203 20.13 -9.07 3.16
N LEU A 204 19.69 -9.49 4.33
CA LEU A 204 18.28 -9.69 4.65
C LEU A 204 17.93 -8.92 5.92
N LYS A 205 16.67 -8.50 6.06
CA LYS A 205 16.12 -7.90 7.28
C LYS A 205 15.13 -8.89 7.92
N PRO A 206 15.56 -9.81 8.78
CA PRO A 206 14.68 -10.79 9.42
C PRO A 206 13.74 -10.11 10.43
N SER A 207 12.53 -10.65 10.57
CA SER A 207 11.56 -10.23 11.59
C SER A 207 11.82 -10.94 12.93
N PHE A 208 12.27 -12.21 12.87
CA PHE A 208 12.50 -13.03 14.07
C PHE A 208 13.79 -13.84 13.96
N LYS A 209 14.37 -14.18 15.10
CA LYS A 209 15.62 -14.96 15.20
C LYS A 209 15.49 -16.36 14.59
N GLN A 210 14.33 -16.97 14.68
CA GLN A 210 14.03 -18.29 14.10
C GLN A 210 14.13 -18.30 12.57
N ASP A 211 13.78 -17.20 11.91
CA ASP A 211 13.87 -17.06 10.45
C ASP A 211 15.33 -17.14 9.99
N ILE A 212 16.24 -16.54 10.76
CA ILE A 212 17.67 -16.59 10.48
C ILE A 212 18.17 -18.02 10.51
N ASN A 213 17.77 -18.82 11.51
CA ASN A 213 18.21 -20.20 11.67
C ASN A 213 17.69 -21.08 10.53
N ARG A 214 16.43 -20.92 10.12
CA ARG A 214 15.86 -21.62 8.97
C ARG A 214 16.67 -21.36 7.69
N LEU A 215 16.93 -20.10 7.37
CA LEU A 215 17.69 -19.74 6.17
C LEU A 215 19.13 -20.23 6.22
N LYS A 216 19.80 -20.10 7.37
CA LYS A 216 21.17 -20.62 7.54
C LYS A 216 21.24 -22.13 7.27
N ASN A 217 20.24 -22.89 7.68
CA ASN A 217 20.20 -24.34 7.42
C ASN A 217 20.02 -24.64 5.93
N ILE A 218 19.15 -23.89 5.23
CA ILE A 218 18.95 -24.05 3.79
C ILE A 218 20.25 -23.72 3.04
N PHE A 219 20.88 -22.59 3.35
CA PHE A 219 22.10 -22.18 2.67
C PHE A 219 23.26 -23.15 2.93
N LYS A 220 23.40 -23.69 4.16
CA LYS A 220 24.40 -24.73 4.46
C LYS A 220 24.19 -26.02 3.70
N LYS A 221 22.93 -26.43 3.48
CA LYS A 221 22.59 -27.66 2.74
C LYS A 221 22.95 -27.55 1.26
N ASN A 222 22.94 -26.35 0.72
CA ASN A 222 23.17 -26.10 -0.72
C ASN A 222 24.59 -25.55 -1.02
N SER A 223 25.44 -25.38 0.01
CA SER A 223 26.83 -24.85 -0.11
C SER A 223 27.79 -25.80 -0.79
#